data_7b9c627064add003677c2beaa222f691
#
_entry.id   7b9c627064add003677c2beaa222f691
#
_cell.length_a   1.000
_cell.length_b   1.000
_cell.length_c   1.000
_cell.angle_alpha   90.00
_cell.angle_beta   90.00
_cell.angle_gamma   90.00
#
_symmetry.space_group_name_H-M   'P 1'
#
loop_
_entity.id
_entity.type
_entity.pdbx_description
1 polymer ?
#
loop_
_entity_poly.entity_id
_entity_poly.type
_entity_poly.pdbx_seq_one_letter_code
_entity_poly.pdbx_strand_id
1 'polypeptide(L)'
;MLRQLASCLRPGGVLAFHEIDFVGRRSSPPVALWDRCCELAVEVLSAGGAHIDSGSRLPSWFAAAGLPAPSMQMTATVGAGANCRAVAQRLSGLIATLLPALEQRGLVEPHEFDPGTLAERLVRDVTATASFVVNTSDLTAWTAV
;
A
#
# COMPACT_ATOMS: atom_id res chain seq x y z
N MET A 1 -8.93 -6.05 -20.19
CA MET A 1 -9.77 -5.32 -19.20
C MET A 1 -9.91 -3.84 -19.55
N LEU A 2 -8.87 -2.97 -19.52
CA LEU A 2 -9.00 -1.50 -19.74
C LEU A 2 -9.71 -1.13 -21.05
N ARG A 3 -9.33 -1.76 -22.20
CA ARG A 3 -10.02 -1.54 -23.48
C ARG A 3 -11.51 -1.87 -23.43
N GLN A 4 -11.89 -2.94 -22.76
CA GLN A 4 -13.28 -3.35 -22.64
C GLN A 4 -14.08 -2.35 -21.80
N LEU A 5 -13.50 -1.85 -20.71
CA LEU A 5 -14.15 -0.81 -19.90
C LEU A 5 -14.31 0.49 -20.69
N ALA A 6 -13.25 0.90 -21.43
CA ALA A 6 -13.32 2.07 -22.28
C ALA A 6 -14.40 1.96 -23.37
N SER A 7 -14.56 0.77 -23.99
CA SER A 7 -15.59 0.56 -25.02
C SER A 7 -17.03 0.58 -24.48
N CYS A 8 -17.24 0.52 -23.17
CA CYS A 8 -18.54 0.69 -22.53
C CYS A 8 -18.91 2.16 -22.30
N LEU A 9 -17.98 3.07 -22.50
CA LEU A 9 -18.21 4.49 -22.30
C LEU A 9 -18.69 5.16 -23.61
N ARG A 10 -19.54 6.16 -23.48
CA ARG A 10 -19.88 7.06 -24.59
C ARG A 10 -18.68 7.95 -24.92
N PRO A 11 -18.56 8.46 -26.15
CA PRO A 11 -17.53 9.44 -26.51
C PRO A 11 -17.48 10.60 -25.51
N GLY A 12 -16.30 10.96 -25.04
CA GLY A 12 -16.08 11.95 -23.97
C GLY A 12 -16.34 11.45 -22.56
N GLY A 13 -16.66 10.16 -22.37
CA GLY A 13 -16.77 9.54 -21.06
C GLY A 13 -15.40 9.47 -20.35
N VAL A 14 -15.40 9.48 -19.04
CA VAL A 14 -14.18 9.43 -18.23
C VAL A 14 -13.95 8.03 -17.70
N LEU A 15 -12.77 7.48 -17.96
CA LEU A 15 -12.25 6.26 -17.34
C LEU A 15 -11.30 6.66 -16.20
N ALA A 16 -11.60 6.21 -14.98
CA ALA A 16 -10.76 6.45 -13.82
C ALA A 16 -10.42 5.14 -13.09
N PHE A 17 -9.19 5.05 -12.61
CA PHE A 17 -8.70 3.96 -11.75
C PHE A 17 -8.09 4.53 -10.49
N HIS A 18 -8.27 3.81 -9.40
CA HIS A 18 -7.67 4.10 -8.11
C HIS A 18 -6.97 2.82 -7.62
N GLU A 19 -5.67 2.92 -7.42
CA GLU A 19 -4.82 1.79 -7.03
C GLU A 19 -3.95 2.14 -5.83
N ILE A 20 -3.70 1.13 -5.00
CA ILE A 20 -2.78 1.24 -3.89
C ILE A 20 -1.37 0.89 -4.37
N ASP A 21 -0.40 1.73 -3.99
CA ASP A 21 1.02 1.49 -4.21
C ASP A 21 1.72 1.26 -2.87
N PHE A 22 2.44 0.16 -2.77
CA PHE A 22 3.15 -0.24 -1.56
C PHE A 22 4.62 0.21 -1.54
N VAL A 23 5.16 0.67 -2.68
CA VAL A 23 6.60 0.98 -2.84
C VAL A 23 7.04 2.17 -1.98
N GLY A 24 6.15 3.11 -1.70
CA GLY A 24 6.46 4.31 -0.92
C GLY A 24 6.47 4.16 0.61
N ARG A 25 6.21 2.96 1.13
CA ARG A 25 6.18 2.71 2.58
C ARG A 25 7.57 2.91 3.20
N ARG A 26 7.65 3.69 4.27
CA ARG A 26 8.90 3.93 4.98
C ARG A 26 8.69 4.57 6.34
N SER A 27 9.72 4.50 7.17
CA SER A 27 9.89 5.34 8.35
C SER A 27 11.12 6.25 8.21
N SER A 28 11.13 7.41 8.86
CA SER A 28 12.27 8.32 8.87
C SER A 28 12.27 9.18 10.16
N PRO A 29 13.26 9.05 11.06
CA PRO A 29 14.31 8.02 11.09
C PRO A 29 13.75 6.58 11.05
N PRO A 30 14.60 5.56 10.69
CA PRO A 30 14.16 4.18 10.60
C PRO A 30 13.56 3.64 11.92
N VAL A 31 12.44 2.93 11.81
CA VAL A 31 11.79 2.21 12.92
C VAL A 31 11.74 0.73 12.54
N ALA A 32 12.60 -0.07 13.17
CA ALA A 32 12.82 -1.47 12.78
C ALA A 32 11.52 -2.29 12.69
N LEU A 33 10.63 -2.15 13.68
CA LEU A 33 9.34 -2.86 13.67
C LEU A 33 8.44 -2.41 12.52
N TRP A 34 8.40 -1.10 12.23
CA TRP A 34 7.61 -0.56 11.11
C TRP A 34 8.11 -1.09 9.78
N ASP A 35 9.41 -0.97 9.55
CA ASP A 35 10.05 -1.35 8.30
C ASP A 35 9.93 -2.86 8.07
N ARG A 36 10.11 -3.68 9.14
CA ARG A 36 9.88 -5.14 9.10
C ARG A 36 8.45 -5.49 8.69
N CYS A 37 7.45 -4.84 9.27
CA CYS A 37 6.04 -5.05 8.87
C CYS A 37 5.81 -4.69 7.38
N CYS A 38 6.42 -3.62 6.91
CA CYS A 38 6.30 -3.21 5.51
C CYS A 38 6.93 -4.24 4.55
N GLU A 39 8.13 -4.73 4.88
CA GLU A 39 8.84 -5.75 4.10
C GLU A 39 8.05 -7.05 4.02
N LEU A 40 7.55 -7.55 5.15
CA LEU A 40 6.74 -8.77 5.21
C LEU A 40 5.46 -8.65 4.38
N ALA A 41 4.78 -7.52 4.44
CA ALA A 41 3.59 -7.28 3.64
C ALA A 41 3.89 -7.32 2.13
N VAL A 42 4.98 -6.66 1.70
CA VAL A 42 5.42 -6.65 0.30
C VAL A 42 5.79 -8.07 -0.15
N GLU A 43 6.52 -8.82 0.66
CA GLU A 43 6.96 -10.17 0.33
C GLU A 43 5.77 -11.12 0.10
N VAL A 44 4.81 -11.16 1.04
CA VAL A 44 3.65 -12.05 0.92
C VAL A 44 2.74 -11.65 -0.22
N LEU A 45 2.45 -10.35 -0.38
CA LEU A 45 1.60 -9.86 -1.46
C LEU A 45 2.20 -10.14 -2.83
N SER A 46 3.52 -9.89 -3.01
CA SER A 46 4.23 -10.17 -4.27
C SER A 46 4.22 -11.67 -4.58
N ALA A 47 4.48 -12.50 -3.59
CA ALA A 47 4.45 -13.96 -3.76
C ALA A 47 3.04 -14.51 -4.02
N GLY A 48 1.99 -13.77 -3.63
CA GLY A 48 0.59 -14.04 -3.99
C GLY A 48 0.21 -13.55 -5.39
N GLY A 49 1.15 -12.97 -6.15
CA GLY A 49 0.91 -12.44 -7.50
C GLY A 49 0.34 -11.02 -7.54
N ALA A 50 0.26 -10.33 -6.41
CA ALA A 50 -0.16 -8.93 -6.39
C ALA A 50 0.94 -8.02 -6.97
N HIS A 51 0.53 -7.06 -7.77
CA HIS A 51 1.42 -5.98 -8.22
C HIS A 51 1.50 -4.92 -7.12
N ILE A 52 2.57 -4.95 -6.33
CA ILE A 52 2.79 -4.01 -5.23
C ILE A 52 3.00 -2.56 -5.70
N ASP A 53 3.26 -2.38 -6.97
CA ASP A 53 3.51 -1.13 -7.69
C ASP A 53 2.38 -0.80 -8.69
N SER A 54 1.16 -1.28 -8.45
CA SER A 54 0.00 -1.12 -9.35
C SER A 54 -0.25 0.34 -9.73
N GLY A 55 -0.18 1.24 -8.76
CA GLY A 55 -0.42 2.66 -8.98
C GLY A 55 0.56 3.27 -9.98
N SER A 56 1.86 3.00 -9.81
CA SER A 56 2.91 3.51 -10.69
C SER A 56 2.91 2.86 -12.08
N ARG A 57 2.24 1.71 -12.25
CA ARG A 57 2.07 1.05 -13.56
C ARG A 57 0.89 1.56 -14.37
N LEU A 58 -0.03 2.31 -13.78
CA LEU A 58 -1.22 2.80 -14.48
C LEU A 58 -0.91 3.47 -15.83
N PRO A 59 0.09 4.38 -15.97
CA PRO A 59 0.40 4.99 -17.26
C PRO A 59 0.73 3.96 -18.35
N SER A 60 1.52 2.94 -18.01
CA SER A 60 1.91 1.90 -18.98
C SER A 60 0.72 1.02 -19.36
N TRP A 61 -0.19 0.75 -18.44
CA TRP A 61 -1.40 -0.01 -18.71
C TRP A 61 -2.39 0.77 -19.58
N PHE A 62 -2.53 2.09 -19.39
CA PHE A 62 -3.32 2.96 -20.28
C PHE A 62 -2.73 2.95 -21.69
N ALA A 63 -1.42 3.13 -21.82
CA ALA A 63 -0.73 3.09 -23.12
C ALA A 63 -0.90 1.73 -23.82
N ALA A 64 -0.70 0.62 -23.10
CA ALA A 64 -0.89 -0.73 -23.66
C ALA A 64 -2.35 -1.01 -24.06
N ALA A 65 -3.30 -0.31 -23.46
CA ALA A 65 -4.70 -0.35 -23.86
C ALA A 65 -5.03 0.55 -25.07
N GLY A 66 -4.08 1.35 -25.57
CA GLY A 66 -4.30 2.33 -26.63
C GLY A 66 -5.15 3.53 -26.18
N LEU A 67 -5.15 3.82 -24.90
CA LEU A 67 -5.86 4.96 -24.31
C LEU A 67 -4.94 6.19 -24.25
N PRO A 68 -5.51 7.41 -24.22
CA PRO A 68 -4.75 8.62 -23.98
C PRO A 68 -3.98 8.55 -22.66
N ALA A 69 -2.86 9.28 -22.57
CA ALA A 69 -2.10 9.38 -21.33
C ALA A 69 -3.01 9.91 -20.20
N PRO A 70 -3.06 9.23 -19.04
CA PRO A 70 -3.93 9.65 -17.95
C PRO A 70 -3.36 10.87 -17.21
N SER A 71 -4.26 11.72 -16.73
CA SER A 71 -3.94 12.60 -15.60
C SER A 71 -3.81 11.75 -14.35
N MET A 72 -2.89 12.11 -13.45
CA MET A 72 -2.65 11.32 -12.24
C MET A 72 -2.58 12.20 -11.01
N GLN A 73 -3.00 11.62 -9.89
CA GLN A 73 -2.87 12.20 -8.55
C GLN A 73 -2.38 11.12 -7.59
N MET A 74 -1.47 11.48 -6.70
CA MET A 74 -1.03 10.63 -5.60
C MET A 74 -1.40 11.28 -4.27
N THR A 75 -1.95 10.49 -3.36
CA THR A 75 -2.11 10.83 -1.95
C THR A 75 -1.44 9.79 -1.08
N ALA A 76 -0.84 10.19 0.03
CA ALA A 76 -0.22 9.27 0.96
C ALA A 76 -0.79 9.48 2.36
N THR A 77 -1.08 8.37 3.05
CA THR A 77 -1.44 8.41 4.47
C THR A 77 -0.17 8.42 5.30
N VAL A 78 0.01 9.47 6.07
CA VAL A 78 1.22 9.72 6.86
C VAL A 78 0.90 9.87 8.35
N GLY A 79 1.90 9.65 9.19
CA GLY A 79 1.81 9.89 10.62
C GLY A 79 3.16 10.29 11.20
N ALA A 80 3.16 10.93 12.37
CA ALA A 80 4.38 11.29 13.08
C ALA A 80 4.15 11.22 14.59
N GLY A 81 5.12 10.70 15.33
CA GLY A 81 5.05 10.57 16.78
C GLY A 81 3.72 9.95 17.23
N ALA A 82 3.08 10.48 18.25
CA ALA A 82 1.81 9.99 18.79
C ALA A 82 0.62 10.10 17.80
N ASN A 83 0.72 10.94 16.77
CA ASN A 83 -0.33 11.10 15.75
C ASN A 83 -0.29 10.01 14.67
N CYS A 84 0.65 9.04 14.76
CA CYS A 84 0.71 7.93 13.82
C CYS A 84 -0.31 6.81 14.09
N ARG A 85 -1.15 6.88 15.14
CA ARG A 85 -2.05 5.81 15.59
C ARG A 85 -2.92 5.23 14.47
N ALA A 86 -3.59 6.07 13.69
CA ALA A 86 -4.45 5.59 12.60
C ALA A 86 -3.66 4.85 11.52
N VAL A 87 -2.44 5.30 11.23
CA VAL A 87 -1.54 4.67 10.26
C VAL A 87 -1.01 3.34 10.79
N ALA A 88 -0.65 3.29 12.08
CA ALA A 88 -0.20 2.08 12.77
C ALA A 88 -1.32 1.01 12.84
N GLN A 89 -2.55 1.42 13.10
CA GLN A 89 -3.71 0.51 13.07
C GLN A 89 -3.93 -0.12 11.68
N ARG A 90 -3.80 0.66 10.61
CA ARG A 90 -3.89 0.14 9.24
C ARG A 90 -2.80 -0.88 8.94
N LEU A 91 -1.55 -0.58 9.30
CA LEU A 91 -0.43 -1.51 9.10
C LEU A 91 -0.61 -2.78 9.94
N SER A 92 -0.98 -2.64 11.21
CA SER A 92 -1.28 -3.77 12.11
C SER A 92 -2.42 -4.65 11.55
N GLY A 93 -3.51 -4.04 11.07
CA GLY A 93 -4.62 -4.78 10.45
C GLY A 93 -4.21 -5.53 9.19
N LEU A 94 -3.34 -4.95 8.37
CA LEU A 94 -2.78 -5.64 7.21
C LEU A 94 -1.95 -6.86 7.63
N ILE A 95 -1.03 -6.68 8.59
CA ILE A 95 -0.21 -7.79 9.11
C ILE A 95 -1.10 -8.89 9.71
N ALA A 96 -2.11 -8.54 10.49
CA ALA A 96 -3.07 -9.50 11.05
C ALA A 96 -3.75 -10.33 9.94
N THR A 97 -4.12 -9.70 8.83
CA THR A 97 -4.73 -10.38 7.68
C THR A 97 -3.74 -11.32 6.98
N LEU A 98 -2.47 -10.94 6.91
CA LEU A 98 -1.42 -11.71 6.24
C LEU A 98 -0.78 -12.77 7.15
N LEU A 99 -1.00 -12.70 8.46
CA LEU A 99 -0.31 -13.53 9.46
C LEU A 99 -0.36 -15.03 9.15
N PRO A 100 -1.50 -15.64 8.77
CA PRO A 100 -1.54 -17.06 8.42
C PRO A 100 -0.61 -17.42 7.25
N ALA A 101 -0.49 -16.54 6.26
CA ALA A 101 0.38 -16.76 5.12
C ALA A 101 1.86 -16.53 5.47
N LEU A 102 2.15 -15.61 6.38
CA LEU A 102 3.49 -15.35 6.91
C LEU A 102 4.02 -16.56 7.69
N GLU A 103 3.20 -17.11 8.59
CA GLU A 103 3.53 -18.29 9.39
C GLU A 103 3.69 -19.54 8.50
N GLN A 104 2.76 -19.77 7.58
CA GLN A 104 2.81 -20.90 6.66
C GLN A 104 4.10 -20.91 5.80
N ARG A 105 4.62 -19.73 5.49
CA ARG A 105 5.86 -19.55 4.71
C ARG A 105 7.12 -19.54 5.56
N GLY A 106 7.00 -19.60 6.89
CA GLY A 106 8.13 -19.50 7.81
C GLY A 106 8.84 -18.14 7.78
N LEU A 107 8.11 -17.08 7.41
CA LEU A 107 8.63 -15.71 7.39
C LEU A 107 8.59 -15.04 8.76
N VAL A 108 7.77 -15.57 9.66
CA VAL A 108 7.63 -15.15 11.05
C VAL A 108 7.47 -16.38 11.94
N GLU A 109 7.94 -16.28 13.18
CA GLU A 109 7.71 -17.31 14.19
C GLU A 109 6.24 -17.22 14.71
N PRO A 110 5.66 -18.36 15.14
CA PRO A 110 4.36 -18.34 15.79
C PRO A 110 4.37 -17.36 16.96
N HIS A 111 3.36 -16.48 17.00
CA HIS A 111 3.19 -15.43 18.03
C HIS A 111 4.19 -14.27 18.00
N GLU A 112 5.07 -14.15 16.97
CA GLU A 112 5.97 -13.01 16.80
C GLU A 112 5.18 -11.69 16.72
N PHE A 113 4.06 -11.72 16.00
CA PHE A 113 3.13 -10.61 15.88
C PHE A 113 1.81 -10.95 16.55
N ASP A 114 1.55 -10.32 17.70
CA ASP A 114 0.23 -10.35 18.33
C ASP A 114 -0.63 -9.21 17.77
N PRO A 115 -1.69 -9.53 17.00
CA PRO A 115 -2.57 -8.50 16.42
C PRO A 115 -3.20 -7.56 17.44
N GLY A 116 -3.38 -8.03 18.69
CA GLY A 116 -3.98 -7.23 19.76
C GLY A 116 -3.06 -6.13 20.27
N THR A 117 -1.75 -6.28 20.12
CA THR A 117 -0.74 -5.34 20.67
C THR A 117 0.12 -4.67 19.60
N LEU A 118 0.13 -5.16 18.37
CA LEU A 118 1.04 -4.68 17.33
C LEU A 118 0.88 -3.17 17.05
N ALA A 119 -0.35 -2.66 16.98
CA ALA A 119 -0.59 -1.24 16.72
C ALA A 119 0.01 -0.35 17.82
N GLU A 120 -0.12 -0.74 19.09
CA GLU A 120 0.44 0.01 20.22
C GLU A 120 1.98 -0.05 20.22
N ARG A 121 2.57 -1.19 19.87
CA ARG A 121 4.02 -1.33 19.71
C ARG A 121 4.55 -0.40 18.63
N LEU A 122 3.89 -0.35 17.47
CA LEU A 122 4.23 0.56 16.36
C LEU A 122 4.16 2.02 16.79
N VAL A 123 3.08 2.45 17.46
CA VAL A 123 2.93 3.83 17.96
C VAL A 123 4.03 4.17 18.95
N ARG A 124 4.32 3.27 19.90
CA ARG A 124 5.39 3.48 20.89
C ARG A 124 6.74 3.68 20.22
N ASP A 125 7.10 2.81 19.25
CA ASP A 125 8.42 2.83 18.62
C ASP A 125 8.58 4.04 17.71
N VAL A 126 7.54 4.42 16.94
CA VAL A 126 7.50 5.66 16.13
C VAL A 126 7.62 6.91 17.01
N THR A 127 6.97 6.91 18.18
CA THR A 127 7.03 8.03 19.13
C THR A 127 8.41 8.14 19.76
N ALA A 128 9.00 7.01 20.18
CA ALA A 128 10.31 6.97 20.82
C ALA A 128 11.43 7.47 19.91
N THR A 129 11.32 7.27 18.60
CA THR A 129 12.28 7.72 17.58
C THR A 129 11.93 9.08 16.98
N ALA A 130 10.82 9.71 17.39
CA ALA A 130 10.26 10.92 16.77
C ALA A 130 10.14 10.81 15.24
N SER A 131 9.81 9.61 14.75
CA SER A 131 9.81 9.31 13.33
C SER A 131 8.56 9.81 12.62
N PHE A 132 8.73 10.12 11.34
CA PHE A 132 7.68 10.23 10.33
C PHE A 132 7.48 8.87 9.65
N VAL A 133 6.25 8.46 9.44
CA VAL A 133 5.91 7.20 8.77
C VAL A 133 4.96 7.42 7.61
N VAL A 134 5.20 6.68 6.53
CA VAL A 134 4.32 6.60 5.36
C VAL A 134 3.78 5.16 5.28
N ASN A 135 2.46 5.02 5.18
CA ASN A 135 1.86 3.69 5.02
C ASN A 135 1.79 3.29 3.53
N THR A 136 0.71 3.64 2.85
CA THR A 136 0.54 3.39 1.41
C THR A 136 0.38 4.71 0.68
N SER A 137 0.68 4.69 -0.61
CA SER A 137 0.25 5.75 -1.53
C SER A 137 -0.95 5.27 -2.32
N ASP A 138 -1.93 6.13 -2.45
CA ASP A 138 -3.12 5.91 -3.27
C ASP A 138 -2.94 6.72 -4.56
N LEU A 139 -2.87 6.03 -5.71
CA LEU A 139 -2.74 6.66 -7.02
C LEU A 139 -4.05 6.58 -7.78
N THR A 140 -4.54 7.73 -8.19
CA THR A 140 -5.69 7.84 -9.09
C THR A 140 -5.19 8.26 -10.48
N ALA A 141 -5.66 7.56 -11.51
CA ALA A 141 -5.36 7.88 -12.91
C ALA A 141 -6.68 7.98 -13.69
N TRP A 142 -6.86 9.01 -14.51
CA TRP A 142 -8.07 9.20 -15.31
C TRP A 142 -7.78 9.81 -16.67
N THR A 143 -8.62 9.46 -17.64
CA THR A 143 -8.61 10.06 -19.00
C THR A 143 -10.00 10.09 -19.59
N ALA A 144 -10.26 11.02 -20.51
CA ALA A 144 -11.44 10.99 -21.37
C ALA A 144 -11.22 10.04 -22.56
N VAL A 145 -12.24 9.34 -23.00
CA VAL A 145 -12.21 8.37 -24.11
C VAL A 145 -13.21 8.71 -25.19
#